data_5227a5a76bb29c51f341b1d2b5416315
#
_entry.id   5227a5a76bb29c51f341b1d2b5416315
#
_cell.length_a   1.000
_cell.length_b   1.000
_cell.length_c   1.000
_cell.angle_alpha   90.00
_cell.angle_beta   90.00
_cell.angle_gamma   90.00
#
_symmetry.space_group_name_H-M   'P 1'
#
loop_
_entity.id
_entity.type
_entity.pdbx_description
1 polymer ?
#
loop_
_entity_poly.entity_id
_entity_poly.type
_entity_poly.pdbx_seq_one_letter_code
_entity_poly.pdbx_strand_id
1 'polypeptide(L)'
;MTLKLVPLLLAGAIAALPAWAQSQNAPGVTDTEIKVGQTTALSGPASAYGTYSRAEAAYFKMINEQGGVNGRKINLITLDDAYSPPKTVEQVRRLVERDQVAVIFNVLGAATNVSVRKYLNDRKIPQLFTGSGASTFGDYKNYPWTIVLQPSYVDEANIYVEYIKKTNPNAKIALLTGNDDAGKDYVKGFKDALGPELTKKMIVGEATFESTDANTDSQVIALKATGADTLFVHGVSKWASQTIREVYDIGWKPMFILSATATSVSGVLEPAGLEKAKGLITAYYLKDPNDPQWADDQGYKDWLAFMKKYYPEGSTGDQLNVYGYTMAQALVQTFKQAGNDLSRENIMKQAANLDIALPMLLPGIKIKTGPDDYYGIQAQRMMRFNGKTWELFGDLMGHN
;
A
#
# COMPACT_ATOMS: atom_id res chain seq x y z
N MET A 1 53.27 55.30 -57.05
CA MET A 1 52.32 55.60 -55.96
C MET A 1 51.38 54.44 -55.89
N THR A 2 51.68 53.45 -55.07
CA THR A 2 50.94 52.18 -54.97
C THR A 2 50.23 52.13 -53.65
N LEU A 3 48.88 52.21 -53.69
CA LEU A 3 47.99 52.11 -52.52
C LEU A 3 47.86 50.62 -52.12
N LYS A 4 48.26 50.29 -50.91
CA LYS A 4 48.01 48.98 -50.30
C LYS A 4 46.65 49.01 -49.56
N LEU A 5 45.70 48.21 -50.02
CA LEU A 5 44.46 47.89 -49.27
C LEU A 5 44.76 46.87 -48.21
N VAL A 6 44.39 47.19 -46.96
CA VAL A 6 44.36 46.28 -45.82
C VAL A 6 42.94 45.73 -45.67
N PRO A 7 42.72 44.40 -45.62
CA PRO A 7 41.39 43.86 -45.33
C PRO A 7 41.14 43.84 -43.83
N LEU A 8 40.02 44.44 -43.41
CA LEU A 8 39.51 44.42 -42.06
C LEU A 8 38.75 43.11 -41.84
N LEU A 9 39.32 42.20 -41.04
CA LEU A 9 38.66 40.97 -40.59
C LEU A 9 37.71 41.32 -39.41
N LEU A 10 36.37 41.31 -39.66
CA LEU A 10 35.39 41.34 -38.60
C LEU A 10 35.27 39.94 -37.96
N ALA A 11 35.84 39.75 -36.80
CA ALA A 11 35.58 38.55 -35.96
C ALA A 11 34.23 38.66 -35.29
N GLY A 12 33.23 37.96 -35.84
CA GLY A 12 31.91 37.83 -35.19
C GLY A 12 31.99 36.92 -33.98
N ALA A 13 31.93 37.49 -32.81
CA ALA A 13 31.74 36.73 -31.56
C ALA A 13 30.30 36.13 -31.52
N ILE A 14 30.19 34.82 -31.83
CA ILE A 14 28.93 34.08 -31.57
C ILE A 14 28.86 33.86 -30.05
N ALA A 15 28.06 34.65 -29.33
CA ALA A 15 27.69 34.42 -27.98
C ALA A 15 26.88 33.14 -27.91
N ALA A 16 27.51 32.02 -27.48
CA ALA A 16 26.81 30.79 -27.12
C ALA A 16 25.95 31.09 -25.90
N LEU A 17 24.63 31.26 -26.11
CA LEU A 17 23.68 31.25 -25.01
C LEU A 17 23.75 29.89 -24.32
N PRO A 18 23.82 29.83 -22.99
CA PRO A 18 23.76 28.56 -22.29
C PRO A 18 22.41 27.92 -22.63
N ALA A 19 22.46 26.77 -23.32
CA ALA A 19 21.30 25.90 -23.44
C ALA A 19 20.94 25.46 -22.02
N TRP A 20 19.96 26.12 -21.43
CA TRP A 20 19.31 25.62 -20.24
C TRP A 20 18.78 24.25 -20.64
N ALA A 21 19.36 23.20 -20.08
CA ALA A 21 18.83 21.86 -20.24
C ALA A 21 17.43 21.87 -19.62
N GLN A 22 16.42 22.04 -20.48
CA GLN A 22 15.03 21.98 -20.09
C GLN A 22 14.82 20.55 -19.63
N SER A 23 14.62 20.32 -18.32
CA SER A 23 14.32 19.01 -17.79
C SER A 23 13.10 18.49 -18.54
N GLN A 24 13.28 17.37 -19.23
CA GLN A 24 12.21 16.81 -20.04
C GLN A 24 11.23 16.13 -19.09
N ASN A 25 10.11 16.79 -18.80
CA ASN A 25 9.05 16.20 -17.98
C ASN A 25 8.64 14.82 -18.51
N ALA A 26 8.16 13.96 -17.61
CA ALA A 26 7.62 12.66 -17.98
C ALA A 26 6.48 12.79 -19.00
N PRO A 27 6.26 11.80 -19.89
CA PRO A 27 4.98 11.68 -20.59
C PRO A 27 3.81 11.82 -19.60
N GLY A 28 2.76 12.54 -20.01
CA GLY A 28 1.61 12.83 -19.14
C GLY A 28 1.80 14.00 -18.16
N VAL A 29 2.94 14.68 -18.19
CA VAL A 29 3.15 15.95 -17.48
C VAL A 29 3.16 17.09 -18.46
N THR A 30 2.29 18.07 -18.22
CA THR A 30 2.22 19.35 -18.95
C THR A 30 2.45 20.50 -17.98
N ASP A 31 2.34 21.74 -18.47
CA ASP A 31 2.41 22.92 -17.60
C ASP A 31 1.23 23.04 -16.63
N THR A 32 0.14 22.33 -16.89
CA THR A 32 -1.11 22.43 -16.10
C THR A 32 -1.61 21.12 -15.53
N GLU A 33 -1.02 19.97 -15.89
CA GLU A 33 -1.52 18.64 -15.52
C GLU A 33 -0.40 17.65 -15.25
N ILE A 34 -0.67 16.73 -14.29
CA ILE A 34 0.10 15.50 -14.04
C ILE A 34 -0.87 14.33 -14.12
N LYS A 35 -0.72 13.46 -15.14
CA LYS A 35 -1.53 12.25 -15.27
C LYS A 35 -0.94 11.13 -14.43
N VAL A 36 -1.74 10.57 -13.55
CA VAL A 36 -1.41 9.43 -12.68
C VAL A 36 -2.28 8.25 -13.07
N GLY A 37 -1.69 7.10 -13.33
CA GLY A 37 -2.41 5.88 -13.66
C GLY A 37 -2.58 4.96 -12.46
N GLN A 38 -3.73 4.31 -12.33
CA GLN A 38 -4.01 3.34 -11.30
C GLN A 38 -4.88 2.21 -11.84
N THR A 39 -4.61 0.98 -11.38
CA THR A 39 -5.57 -0.12 -11.49
C THR A 39 -5.93 -0.62 -10.09
N THR A 40 -7.19 -0.98 -9.90
CA THR A 40 -7.69 -1.52 -8.64
C THR A 40 -8.94 -2.36 -8.88
N ALA A 41 -9.33 -3.16 -7.89
CA ALA A 41 -10.57 -3.92 -7.94
C ALA A 41 -11.79 -3.01 -7.69
N LEU A 42 -12.41 -2.50 -8.75
CA LEU A 42 -13.70 -1.81 -8.65
C LEU A 42 -14.88 -2.79 -8.74
N SER A 43 -14.61 -4.00 -9.22
CA SER A 43 -15.56 -5.11 -9.29
C SER A 43 -14.93 -6.41 -8.77
N GLY A 44 -15.75 -7.47 -8.64
CA GLY A 44 -15.28 -8.79 -8.22
C GLY A 44 -15.07 -8.95 -6.71
N PRO A 45 -14.40 -10.04 -6.28
CA PRO A 45 -14.32 -10.45 -4.87
C PRO A 45 -13.56 -9.47 -3.95
N ALA A 46 -12.69 -8.65 -4.50
CA ALA A 46 -11.91 -7.65 -3.77
C ALA A 46 -12.45 -6.22 -3.93
N SER A 47 -13.67 -6.04 -4.45
CA SER A 47 -14.25 -4.72 -4.80
C SER A 47 -14.40 -3.76 -3.61
N ALA A 48 -14.47 -4.26 -2.37
CA ALA A 48 -14.46 -3.42 -1.18
C ALA A 48 -13.22 -2.51 -1.12
N TYR A 49 -12.10 -2.94 -1.67
CA TYR A 49 -10.87 -2.14 -1.71
C TYR A 49 -10.93 -0.97 -2.70
N GLY A 50 -11.85 -0.97 -3.66
CA GLY A 50 -12.06 0.16 -4.57
C GLY A 50 -12.40 1.47 -3.84
N THR A 51 -12.76 1.42 -2.55
CA THR A 51 -13.06 2.62 -1.76
C THR A 51 -11.81 3.49 -1.56
N TYR A 52 -10.61 2.91 -1.38
CA TYR A 52 -9.42 3.71 -1.18
C TYR A 52 -9.07 4.55 -2.43
N SER A 53 -9.27 4.03 -3.63
CA SER A 53 -9.01 4.79 -4.86
C SER A 53 -9.95 5.98 -5.03
N ARG A 54 -11.19 5.88 -4.52
CA ARG A 54 -12.13 7.01 -4.49
C ARG A 54 -11.70 8.07 -3.49
N ALA A 55 -11.18 7.66 -2.32
CA ALA A 55 -10.60 8.58 -1.33
C ALA A 55 -9.37 9.32 -1.90
N GLU A 56 -8.50 8.63 -2.66
CA GLU A 56 -7.38 9.22 -3.38
C GLU A 56 -7.82 10.25 -4.42
N ALA A 57 -8.80 9.89 -5.25
CA ALA A 57 -9.37 10.80 -6.24
C ALA A 57 -9.98 12.05 -5.59
N ALA A 58 -10.68 11.88 -4.47
CA ALA A 58 -11.24 12.98 -3.69
C ALA A 58 -10.15 13.87 -3.08
N TYR A 59 -9.04 13.27 -2.60
CA TYR A 59 -7.91 14.03 -2.09
C TYR A 59 -7.23 14.85 -3.21
N PHE A 60 -7.01 14.27 -4.38
CA PHE A 60 -6.46 15.02 -5.51
C PHE A 60 -7.40 16.13 -6.00
N LYS A 61 -8.73 15.92 -5.94
CA LYS A 61 -9.71 16.99 -6.19
C LYS A 61 -9.50 18.14 -5.20
N MET A 62 -9.36 17.87 -3.92
CA MET A 62 -9.07 18.89 -2.90
C MET A 62 -7.80 19.67 -3.22
N ILE A 63 -6.70 18.99 -3.53
CA ILE A 63 -5.42 19.60 -3.90
C ILE A 63 -5.58 20.45 -5.17
N ASN A 64 -6.32 19.98 -6.17
CA ASN A 64 -6.55 20.67 -7.40
C ASN A 64 -7.35 21.97 -7.22
N GLU A 65 -8.31 21.99 -6.30
CA GLU A 65 -9.05 23.20 -5.91
C GLU A 65 -8.16 24.24 -5.19
N GLN A 66 -7.10 23.77 -4.53
CA GLN A 66 -6.09 24.59 -3.85
C GLN A 66 -4.96 25.09 -4.79
N GLY A 67 -5.08 24.86 -6.10
CA GLY A 67 -4.08 25.27 -7.09
C GLY A 67 -3.18 24.15 -7.60
N GLY A 68 -3.40 22.90 -7.17
CA GLY A 68 -2.63 21.75 -7.60
C GLY A 68 -1.24 21.66 -6.95
N VAL A 69 -0.31 20.97 -7.61
CA VAL A 69 1.10 20.87 -7.20
C VAL A 69 1.94 21.67 -8.19
N ASN A 70 2.60 22.70 -7.70
CA ASN A 70 3.42 23.60 -8.53
C ASN A 70 2.64 24.14 -9.75
N GLY A 71 1.35 24.49 -9.56
CA GLY A 71 0.46 24.99 -10.61
C GLY A 71 -0.16 23.91 -11.51
N ARG A 72 0.14 22.64 -11.31
CA ARG A 72 -0.37 21.52 -12.10
C ARG A 72 -1.45 20.75 -11.34
N LYS A 73 -2.55 20.43 -12.00
CA LYS A 73 -3.62 19.58 -11.47
C LYS A 73 -3.21 18.11 -11.58
N ILE A 74 -3.50 17.32 -10.56
CA ILE A 74 -3.35 15.87 -10.60
C ILE A 74 -4.60 15.25 -11.22
N ASN A 75 -4.42 14.47 -12.29
CA ASN A 75 -5.47 13.73 -12.96
C ASN A 75 -5.25 12.23 -12.73
N LEU A 76 -6.00 11.64 -11.80
CA LEU A 76 -5.98 10.21 -11.53
C LEU A 76 -6.88 9.47 -12.51
N ILE A 77 -6.30 8.57 -13.29
CA ILE A 77 -7.03 7.67 -14.20
C ILE A 77 -7.04 6.28 -13.57
N THR A 78 -8.17 5.91 -12.98
CA THR A 78 -8.36 4.59 -12.33
C THR A 78 -9.11 3.66 -13.26
N LEU A 79 -8.57 2.45 -13.48
CA LEU A 79 -9.18 1.39 -14.29
C LEU A 79 -9.46 0.15 -13.43
N ASP A 80 -10.57 -0.52 -13.72
CA ASP A 80 -10.96 -1.76 -13.04
C ASP A 80 -10.16 -2.95 -13.58
N ASP A 81 -9.44 -3.63 -12.69
CA ASP A 81 -8.79 -4.91 -13.01
C ASP A 81 -9.46 -6.13 -12.37
N ALA A 82 -10.52 -5.93 -11.58
CA ALA A 82 -11.24 -6.96 -10.86
C ALA A 82 -10.32 -7.89 -10.02
N TYR A 83 -9.17 -7.39 -9.56
CA TYR A 83 -8.12 -8.16 -8.86
C TYR A 83 -7.57 -9.33 -9.70
N SER A 84 -7.48 -9.15 -11.02
CA SER A 84 -7.03 -10.17 -11.97
C SER A 84 -5.71 -9.76 -12.63
N PRO A 85 -4.58 -10.46 -12.39
CA PRO A 85 -3.29 -10.10 -12.99
C PRO A 85 -3.31 -9.94 -14.51
N PRO A 86 -4.01 -10.81 -15.31
CA PRO A 86 -4.13 -10.58 -16.75
C PRO A 86 -4.81 -9.26 -17.11
N LYS A 87 -5.89 -8.88 -16.39
CA LYS A 87 -6.56 -7.59 -16.58
C LYS A 87 -5.68 -6.44 -16.13
N THR A 88 -4.94 -6.59 -15.02
CA THR A 88 -3.98 -5.58 -14.57
C THR A 88 -2.96 -5.28 -15.68
N VAL A 89 -2.42 -6.31 -16.33
CA VAL A 89 -1.48 -6.15 -17.45
C VAL A 89 -2.12 -5.37 -18.60
N GLU A 90 -3.35 -5.71 -18.99
CA GLU A 90 -4.11 -5.02 -20.04
C GLU A 90 -4.31 -3.53 -19.71
N GLN A 91 -4.83 -3.26 -18.49
CA GLN A 91 -5.17 -1.89 -18.09
C GLN A 91 -3.91 -1.03 -17.88
N VAL A 92 -2.84 -1.58 -17.29
CA VAL A 92 -1.57 -0.86 -17.13
C VAL A 92 -0.95 -0.52 -18.49
N ARG A 93 -0.99 -1.44 -19.46
CA ARG A 93 -0.54 -1.13 -20.82
C ARG A 93 -1.36 0.02 -21.44
N ARG A 94 -2.68 0.00 -21.26
CA ARG A 94 -3.54 1.09 -21.71
C ARG A 94 -3.14 2.42 -21.07
N LEU A 95 -2.97 2.47 -19.74
CA LEU A 95 -2.54 3.66 -19.01
C LEU A 95 -1.21 4.21 -19.54
N VAL A 96 -0.25 3.33 -19.82
CA VAL A 96 1.09 3.71 -20.27
C VAL A 96 1.11 4.10 -21.75
N GLU A 97 0.54 3.27 -22.62
CA GLU A 97 0.73 3.39 -24.07
C GLU A 97 -0.28 4.34 -24.72
N ARG A 98 -1.53 4.35 -24.21
CA ARG A 98 -2.61 5.19 -24.74
C ARG A 98 -2.80 6.49 -23.95
N ASP A 99 -2.96 6.35 -22.62
CA ASP A 99 -3.29 7.47 -21.76
C ASP A 99 -2.02 8.26 -21.37
N GLN A 100 -0.84 7.67 -21.58
CA GLN A 100 0.50 8.27 -21.39
C GLN A 100 0.69 8.85 -19.98
N VAL A 101 0.41 8.06 -18.96
CA VAL A 101 0.57 8.49 -17.56
C VAL A 101 2.04 8.68 -17.18
N ALA A 102 2.30 9.60 -16.28
CA ALA A 102 3.64 9.86 -15.76
C ALA A 102 4.13 8.70 -14.88
N VAL A 103 3.27 8.21 -14.01
CA VAL A 103 3.53 7.17 -13.03
C VAL A 103 2.34 6.20 -12.93
N ILE A 104 2.59 4.98 -12.44
CA ILE A 104 1.57 4.05 -11.96
C ILE A 104 1.58 4.12 -10.43
N PHE A 105 0.41 4.30 -9.83
CA PHE A 105 0.25 4.59 -8.41
C PHE A 105 -0.67 3.59 -7.72
N ASN A 106 -0.24 3.07 -6.58
CA ASN A 106 -1.02 2.32 -5.60
C ASN A 106 -1.93 1.21 -6.19
N VAL A 107 -1.38 0.41 -7.11
CA VAL A 107 -2.07 -0.77 -7.65
C VAL A 107 -2.30 -1.78 -6.53
N LEU A 108 -3.51 -2.31 -6.42
CA LEU A 108 -3.89 -3.27 -5.37
C LEU A 108 -3.25 -4.65 -5.57
N GLY A 109 -2.64 -5.19 -4.52
CA GLY A 109 -2.30 -6.60 -4.39
C GLY A 109 -0.91 -7.01 -4.87
N ALA A 110 -0.42 -8.15 -4.38
CA ALA A 110 0.91 -8.66 -4.73
C ALA A 110 0.97 -9.19 -6.17
N ALA A 111 0.12 -10.14 -6.51
CA ALA A 111 0.14 -10.79 -7.83
C ALA A 111 -0.12 -9.80 -8.99
N THR A 112 -1.00 -8.84 -8.79
CA THR A 112 -1.32 -7.78 -9.76
C THR A 112 -0.10 -6.88 -10.01
N ASN A 113 0.56 -6.39 -8.93
CA ASN A 113 1.76 -5.57 -9.04
C ASN A 113 2.95 -6.33 -9.66
N VAL A 114 3.17 -7.58 -9.28
CA VAL A 114 4.22 -8.44 -9.84
C VAL A 114 4.03 -8.64 -11.35
N SER A 115 2.78 -8.81 -11.80
CA SER A 115 2.47 -9.06 -13.21
C SER A 115 2.89 -7.92 -14.16
N VAL A 116 3.00 -6.70 -13.65
CA VAL A 116 3.35 -5.50 -14.44
C VAL A 116 4.72 -4.92 -14.09
N ARG A 117 5.34 -5.37 -12.98
CA ARG A 117 6.57 -4.79 -12.46
C ARG A 117 7.71 -4.80 -13.47
N LYS A 118 7.97 -5.95 -14.09
CA LYS A 118 9.04 -6.05 -15.09
C LYS A 118 8.81 -5.10 -16.27
N TYR A 119 7.58 -5.05 -16.80
CA TYR A 119 7.21 -4.16 -17.90
C TYR A 119 7.44 -2.69 -17.54
N LEU A 120 7.06 -2.26 -16.34
CA LEU A 120 7.24 -0.88 -15.88
C LEU A 120 8.71 -0.54 -15.65
N ASN A 121 9.48 -1.46 -15.02
CA ASN A 121 10.92 -1.25 -14.81
C ASN A 121 11.72 -1.19 -16.11
N ASP A 122 11.46 -2.09 -17.07
CA ASP A 122 12.13 -2.08 -18.38
C ASP A 122 11.89 -0.75 -19.13
N ARG A 123 10.73 -0.10 -18.91
CA ARG A 123 10.35 1.18 -19.53
C ARG A 123 10.65 2.41 -18.66
N LYS A 124 11.28 2.21 -17.51
CA LYS A 124 11.58 3.28 -16.54
C LYS A 124 10.34 4.09 -16.16
N ILE A 125 9.24 3.40 -15.87
CA ILE A 125 7.99 4.00 -15.41
C ILE A 125 7.88 3.77 -13.92
N PRO A 126 7.82 4.83 -13.09
CA PRO A 126 7.65 4.69 -11.65
C PRO A 126 6.38 3.92 -11.30
N GLN A 127 6.52 2.82 -10.57
CA GLN A 127 5.46 2.08 -9.91
C GLN A 127 5.49 2.48 -8.43
N LEU A 128 4.71 3.49 -8.07
CA LEU A 128 4.79 4.15 -6.78
C LEU A 128 3.80 3.57 -5.79
N PHE A 129 4.33 3.25 -4.59
CA PHE A 129 3.55 2.95 -3.41
C PHE A 129 2.57 1.80 -3.63
N THR A 130 3.13 0.67 -4.10
CA THR A 130 2.34 -0.53 -4.38
C THR A 130 1.38 -0.86 -3.23
N GLY A 131 0.12 -1.17 -3.53
CA GLY A 131 -0.91 -1.55 -2.57
C GLY A 131 -0.69 -2.97 -2.02
N SER A 132 0.54 -3.28 -1.63
CA SER A 132 0.97 -4.56 -1.07
C SER A 132 2.33 -4.41 -0.39
N GLY A 133 2.50 -5.01 0.79
CA GLY A 133 3.76 -5.09 1.53
C GLY A 133 4.60 -6.33 1.17
N ALA A 134 4.35 -7.01 0.05
CA ALA A 134 5.14 -8.18 -0.32
C ALA A 134 6.63 -7.85 -0.49
N SER A 135 7.50 -8.71 0.04
CA SER A 135 8.95 -8.49 0.14
C SER A 135 9.63 -8.24 -1.20
N THR A 136 9.04 -8.76 -2.26
CA THR A 136 9.51 -8.55 -3.62
C THR A 136 9.52 -7.08 -4.07
N PHE A 137 8.74 -6.18 -3.43
CA PHE A 137 8.69 -4.75 -3.79
C PHE A 137 9.77 -3.91 -3.11
N GLY A 138 10.48 -4.46 -2.13
CA GLY A 138 11.67 -3.86 -1.54
C GLY A 138 12.97 -4.13 -2.32
N ASP A 139 12.92 -4.87 -3.43
CA ASP A 139 14.09 -5.22 -4.27
C ASP A 139 14.53 -4.04 -5.15
N TYR A 140 15.07 -3.00 -4.51
CA TYR A 140 15.55 -1.79 -5.18
C TYR A 140 16.70 -2.03 -6.18
N LYS A 141 17.45 -3.11 -6.01
CA LYS A 141 18.60 -3.45 -6.88
C LYS A 141 18.14 -3.94 -8.25
N ASN A 142 17.17 -4.85 -8.28
CA ASN A 142 16.69 -5.45 -9.54
C ASN A 142 15.51 -4.68 -10.13
N TYR A 143 14.74 -3.98 -9.28
CA TYR A 143 13.53 -3.24 -9.67
C TYR A 143 13.52 -1.81 -9.14
N PRO A 144 14.49 -0.96 -9.55
CA PRO A 144 14.65 0.39 -9.01
C PRO A 144 13.49 1.35 -9.32
N TRP A 145 12.55 0.95 -10.16
CA TRP A 145 11.37 1.74 -10.53
C TRP A 145 10.09 1.30 -9.81
N THR A 146 10.20 0.43 -8.79
CA THR A 146 9.08 -0.02 -7.97
C THR A 146 9.39 0.26 -6.51
N ILE A 147 8.51 0.99 -5.80
CA ILE A 147 8.66 1.34 -4.40
C ILE A 147 7.36 1.10 -3.63
N VAL A 148 7.48 0.67 -2.37
CA VAL A 148 6.37 0.35 -1.47
C VAL A 148 6.41 1.25 -0.23
N LEU A 149 5.24 1.65 0.28
CA LEU A 149 5.16 2.37 1.56
C LEU A 149 4.61 1.50 2.70
N GLN A 150 3.88 0.45 2.40
CA GLN A 150 3.33 -0.44 3.41
C GLN A 150 4.44 -1.22 4.12
N PRO A 151 4.24 -1.62 5.39
CA PRO A 151 5.13 -2.55 6.08
C PRO A 151 5.33 -3.85 5.30
N SER A 152 6.53 -4.41 5.43
CA SER A 152 6.81 -5.73 4.88
C SER A 152 5.95 -6.79 5.58
N TYR A 153 5.37 -7.71 4.83
CA TYR A 153 4.61 -8.83 5.38
C TYR A 153 5.48 -9.81 6.18
N VAL A 154 6.77 -9.88 5.87
CA VAL A 154 7.74 -10.63 6.66
C VAL A 154 7.90 -9.98 8.04
N ASP A 155 8.04 -8.65 8.11
CA ASP A 155 8.20 -7.92 9.38
C ASP A 155 6.90 -7.92 10.19
N GLU A 156 5.75 -7.80 9.53
CA GLU A 156 4.46 -7.95 10.20
C GLU A 156 4.31 -9.34 10.84
N ALA A 157 4.72 -10.41 10.14
CA ALA A 157 4.72 -11.75 10.69
C ALA A 157 5.66 -11.88 11.90
N ASN A 158 6.83 -11.21 11.89
CA ASN A 158 7.74 -11.17 13.03
C ASN A 158 7.05 -10.57 14.27
N ILE A 159 6.32 -9.48 14.11
CA ILE A 159 5.53 -8.85 15.18
C ILE A 159 4.52 -9.85 15.78
N TYR A 160 3.80 -10.58 14.94
CA TYR A 160 2.86 -11.59 15.42
C TYR A 160 3.54 -12.74 16.17
N VAL A 161 4.67 -13.22 15.68
CA VAL A 161 5.43 -14.29 16.35
C VAL A 161 5.96 -13.81 17.70
N GLU A 162 6.47 -12.59 17.82
CA GLU A 162 6.89 -12.02 19.11
C GLU A 162 5.72 -11.96 20.10
N TYR A 163 4.55 -11.50 19.64
CA TYR A 163 3.34 -11.49 20.46
C TYR A 163 2.92 -12.91 20.90
N ILE A 164 2.89 -13.86 19.97
CA ILE A 164 2.57 -15.28 20.28
C ILE A 164 3.54 -15.84 21.31
N LYS A 165 4.85 -15.69 21.11
CA LYS A 165 5.88 -16.22 22.04
C LYS A 165 5.72 -15.63 23.45
N LYS A 166 5.32 -14.35 23.54
CA LYS A 166 5.07 -13.67 24.83
C LYS A 166 3.80 -14.17 25.54
N THR A 167 2.73 -14.43 24.77
CA THR A 167 1.40 -14.72 25.34
C THR A 167 1.07 -16.21 25.42
N ASN A 168 1.59 -16.99 24.47
CA ASN A 168 1.42 -18.45 24.39
C ASN A 168 2.70 -19.14 23.87
N PRO A 169 3.74 -19.32 24.70
CA PRO A 169 5.04 -19.87 24.26
C PRO A 169 4.99 -21.31 23.77
N ASN A 170 3.87 -22.01 23.99
CA ASN A 170 3.64 -23.36 23.50
C ASN A 170 2.51 -23.43 22.45
N ALA A 171 2.21 -22.34 21.79
CA ALA A 171 1.15 -22.26 20.80
C ALA A 171 1.30 -23.34 19.71
N LYS A 172 0.16 -23.88 19.31
CA LYS A 172 0.01 -24.69 18.10
C LYS A 172 -0.58 -23.81 17.02
N ILE A 173 0.26 -23.38 16.08
CA ILE A 173 -0.07 -22.36 15.10
C ILE A 173 -0.54 -23.01 13.79
N ALA A 174 -1.68 -22.58 13.31
CA ALA A 174 -2.16 -22.84 11.95
C ALA A 174 -2.05 -21.57 11.10
N LEU A 175 -1.58 -21.71 9.87
CA LEU A 175 -1.45 -20.63 8.90
C LEU A 175 -2.41 -20.86 7.72
N LEU A 176 -3.28 -19.87 7.42
CA LEU A 176 -4.14 -19.85 6.23
C LEU A 176 -3.82 -18.60 5.41
N THR A 177 -3.33 -18.79 4.20
CA THR A 177 -2.87 -17.67 3.36
C THR A 177 -3.32 -17.83 1.91
N GLY A 178 -3.42 -16.73 1.17
CA GLY A 178 -3.52 -16.78 -0.28
C GLY A 178 -2.30 -17.45 -0.91
N ASN A 179 -2.48 -18.18 -2.00
CA ASN A 179 -1.38 -18.80 -2.76
C ASN A 179 -0.72 -17.78 -3.71
N ASP A 180 -0.12 -16.76 -3.13
CA ASP A 180 0.59 -15.69 -3.84
C ASP A 180 1.86 -15.27 -3.08
N ASP A 181 2.56 -14.26 -3.59
CA ASP A 181 3.80 -13.78 -2.96
C ASP A 181 3.55 -13.21 -1.56
N ALA A 182 2.39 -12.60 -1.31
CA ALA A 182 2.04 -12.09 0.01
C ALA A 182 1.86 -13.23 1.03
N GLY A 183 1.13 -14.28 0.66
CA GLY A 183 0.95 -15.45 1.52
C GLY A 183 2.26 -16.17 1.82
N LYS A 184 3.13 -16.31 0.80
CA LYS A 184 4.48 -16.88 0.98
C LYS A 184 5.34 -16.06 1.94
N ASP A 185 5.26 -14.73 1.87
CA ASP A 185 6.00 -13.84 2.77
C ASP A 185 5.56 -14.00 4.23
N TYR A 186 4.26 -14.08 4.50
CA TYR A 186 3.79 -14.36 5.86
C TYR A 186 4.28 -15.70 6.38
N VAL A 187 4.14 -16.78 5.58
CA VAL A 187 4.63 -18.10 5.96
C VAL A 187 6.14 -18.07 6.22
N LYS A 188 6.90 -17.41 5.35
CA LYS A 188 8.35 -17.22 5.53
C LYS A 188 8.66 -16.45 6.80
N GLY A 189 7.99 -15.31 7.04
CA GLY A 189 8.20 -14.47 8.22
C GLY A 189 7.90 -15.22 9.52
N PHE A 190 6.80 -15.98 9.59
CA PHE A 190 6.52 -16.86 10.73
C PHE A 190 7.65 -17.87 10.97
N LYS A 191 8.12 -18.55 9.92
CA LYS A 191 9.19 -19.56 10.03
C LYS A 191 10.53 -18.94 10.42
N ASP A 192 10.89 -17.82 9.85
CA ASP A 192 12.13 -17.11 10.16
C ASP A 192 12.15 -16.62 11.61
N ALA A 193 11.06 -16.01 12.10
CA ALA A 193 10.96 -15.50 13.47
C ALA A 193 10.90 -16.60 14.54
N LEU A 194 10.35 -17.76 14.20
CA LEU A 194 10.35 -18.92 15.07
C LEU A 194 11.72 -19.63 15.07
N GLY A 195 12.41 -19.63 13.95
CA GLY A 195 13.57 -20.47 13.72
C GLY A 195 13.22 -21.94 13.52
N PRO A 196 14.17 -22.79 13.07
CA PRO A 196 13.88 -24.17 12.63
C PRO A 196 13.24 -25.06 13.70
N GLU A 197 13.70 -24.97 14.93
CA GLU A 197 13.23 -25.84 16.01
C GLU A 197 11.81 -25.51 16.47
N LEU A 198 11.51 -24.20 16.69
CA LEU A 198 10.16 -23.79 17.09
C LEU A 198 9.18 -23.91 15.92
N THR A 199 9.60 -23.73 14.68
CA THR A 199 8.79 -23.98 13.49
C THR A 199 8.24 -25.39 13.49
N LYS A 200 9.10 -26.41 13.67
CA LYS A 200 8.68 -27.84 13.75
C LYS A 200 7.75 -28.12 14.92
N LYS A 201 7.97 -27.42 16.05
CA LYS A 201 7.19 -27.65 17.28
C LYS A 201 5.84 -26.92 17.24
N MET A 202 5.81 -25.70 16.71
CA MET A 202 4.66 -24.79 16.87
C MET A 202 3.77 -24.73 15.63
N ILE A 203 4.30 -24.79 14.39
CA ILE A 203 3.46 -24.79 13.20
C ILE A 203 2.93 -26.19 12.97
N VAL A 204 1.63 -26.38 13.25
CA VAL A 204 0.94 -27.68 13.15
C VAL A 204 0.11 -27.83 11.88
N GLY A 205 -0.14 -26.74 11.15
CA GLY A 205 -0.89 -26.78 9.89
C GLY A 205 -0.64 -25.54 9.02
N GLU A 206 -0.55 -25.76 7.73
CA GLU A 206 -0.47 -24.74 6.71
C GLU A 206 -1.48 -25.07 5.62
N ALA A 207 -2.27 -24.08 5.20
CA ALA A 207 -3.20 -24.22 4.08
C ALA A 207 -3.21 -22.94 3.24
N THR A 208 -3.48 -23.09 1.96
CA THR A 208 -3.62 -21.97 1.03
C THR A 208 -4.98 -22.00 0.33
N PHE A 209 -5.37 -20.85 -0.18
CA PHE A 209 -6.52 -20.72 -1.08
C PHE A 209 -6.11 -19.91 -2.32
N GLU A 210 -6.84 -20.12 -3.42
CA GLU A 210 -6.68 -19.37 -4.66
C GLU A 210 -7.67 -18.21 -4.73
N SER A 211 -7.33 -17.17 -5.48
CA SER A 211 -8.23 -16.04 -5.72
C SER A 211 -9.51 -16.43 -6.47
N THR A 212 -9.55 -17.63 -7.04
CA THR A 212 -10.71 -18.23 -7.72
C THR A 212 -11.56 -19.10 -6.81
N ASP A 213 -11.10 -19.42 -5.60
CA ASP A 213 -11.83 -20.28 -4.68
C ASP A 213 -13.16 -19.62 -4.23
N ALA A 214 -14.18 -20.45 -4.12
CA ALA A 214 -15.50 -19.99 -3.72
C ALA A 214 -15.52 -19.58 -2.24
N ASN A 215 -14.86 -20.36 -1.38
CA ASN A 215 -14.73 -20.15 0.08
C ASN A 215 -13.43 -20.78 0.61
N THR A 216 -13.24 -20.72 1.92
CA THR A 216 -12.08 -21.28 2.64
C THR A 216 -12.49 -22.36 3.64
N ASP A 217 -13.71 -22.89 3.57
CA ASP A 217 -14.31 -23.74 4.59
C ASP A 217 -13.52 -25.05 4.81
N SER A 218 -13.14 -25.72 3.71
CA SER A 218 -12.37 -26.96 3.78
C SER A 218 -10.99 -26.78 4.43
N GLN A 219 -10.33 -25.68 4.13
CA GLN A 219 -9.04 -25.32 4.73
C GLN A 219 -9.20 -25.05 6.24
N VAL A 220 -10.24 -24.30 6.64
CA VAL A 220 -10.53 -23.99 8.05
C VAL A 220 -10.80 -25.27 8.84
N ILE A 221 -11.62 -26.18 8.30
CA ILE A 221 -11.94 -27.48 8.93
C ILE A 221 -10.67 -28.31 9.08
N ALA A 222 -9.84 -28.40 8.04
CA ALA A 222 -8.58 -29.15 8.07
C ALA A 222 -7.61 -28.57 9.10
N LEU A 223 -7.47 -27.25 9.17
CA LEU A 223 -6.60 -26.59 10.15
C LEU A 223 -7.10 -26.77 11.59
N LYS A 224 -8.41 -26.70 11.84
CA LYS A 224 -8.97 -27.01 13.15
C LYS A 224 -8.65 -28.45 13.59
N ALA A 225 -8.70 -29.41 12.67
CA ALA A 225 -8.40 -30.83 12.95
C ALA A 225 -6.95 -31.08 13.39
N THR A 226 -6.00 -30.16 13.12
CA THR A 226 -4.61 -30.24 13.60
C THR A 226 -4.49 -30.02 15.12
N GLY A 227 -5.55 -29.55 15.77
CA GLY A 227 -5.54 -29.15 17.16
C GLY A 227 -4.86 -27.81 17.42
N ALA A 228 -4.76 -26.94 16.41
CA ALA A 228 -4.21 -25.60 16.56
C ALA A 228 -5.06 -24.76 17.53
N ASP A 229 -4.37 -24.01 18.40
CA ASP A 229 -4.94 -23.05 19.34
C ASP A 229 -4.70 -21.59 18.94
N THR A 230 -3.90 -21.40 17.90
CA THR A 230 -3.57 -20.10 17.31
C THR A 230 -3.75 -20.21 15.81
N LEU A 231 -4.52 -19.28 15.23
CA LEU A 231 -4.77 -19.20 13.79
C LEU A 231 -4.29 -17.86 13.27
N PHE A 232 -3.42 -17.85 12.27
CA PHE A 232 -3.12 -16.69 11.46
C PHE A 232 -3.84 -16.79 10.11
N VAL A 233 -4.43 -15.68 9.67
CA VAL A 233 -5.10 -15.58 8.35
C VAL A 233 -4.60 -14.37 7.58
N HIS A 234 -4.10 -14.63 6.37
CA HIS A 234 -3.92 -13.61 5.35
C HIS A 234 -4.89 -13.85 4.20
N GLY A 235 -5.79 -12.91 4.00
CA GLY A 235 -6.74 -12.89 2.89
C GLY A 235 -7.38 -11.52 2.78
N VAL A 236 -7.77 -11.14 1.56
CA VAL A 236 -8.41 -9.84 1.33
C VAL A 236 -9.94 -10.01 1.28
N SER A 237 -10.66 -9.00 1.77
CA SER A 237 -12.12 -8.85 1.62
C SER A 237 -12.90 -10.17 1.84
N LYS A 238 -13.46 -10.75 0.77
CA LYS A 238 -14.31 -11.93 0.79
C LYS A 238 -13.72 -13.10 1.58
N TRP A 239 -12.46 -13.47 1.32
CA TRP A 239 -11.84 -14.66 1.95
C TRP A 239 -11.62 -14.46 3.44
N ALA A 240 -11.19 -13.27 3.86
CA ALA A 240 -11.07 -12.95 5.29
C ALA A 240 -12.43 -13.00 5.98
N SER A 241 -13.46 -12.37 5.40
CA SER A 241 -14.82 -12.38 5.96
C SER A 241 -15.39 -13.79 6.08
N GLN A 242 -15.20 -14.63 5.06
CA GLN A 242 -15.67 -16.02 5.06
C GLN A 242 -14.92 -16.85 6.11
N THR A 243 -13.60 -16.71 6.19
CA THR A 243 -12.79 -17.42 7.19
C THR A 243 -13.22 -17.07 8.62
N ILE A 244 -13.41 -15.77 8.92
CA ILE A 244 -13.89 -15.32 10.24
C ILE A 244 -15.22 -15.98 10.57
N ARG A 245 -16.14 -16.00 9.61
CA ARG A 245 -17.47 -16.58 9.77
C ARG A 245 -17.39 -18.07 10.03
N GLU A 246 -16.66 -18.81 9.20
CA GLU A 246 -16.53 -20.25 9.32
C GLU A 246 -15.88 -20.64 10.66
N VAL A 247 -14.79 -20.00 11.07
CA VAL A 247 -14.13 -20.26 12.37
C VAL A 247 -15.12 -20.13 13.53
N TYR A 248 -15.96 -19.09 13.52
CA TYR A 248 -16.98 -18.89 14.54
C TYR A 248 -18.09 -19.96 14.47
N ASP A 249 -18.62 -20.22 13.28
CA ASP A 249 -19.80 -21.08 13.08
C ASP A 249 -19.48 -22.56 13.39
N ILE A 250 -18.25 -23.03 13.17
CA ILE A 250 -17.81 -24.36 13.59
C ILE A 250 -17.39 -24.42 15.07
N GLY A 251 -17.55 -23.33 15.85
CA GLY A 251 -17.20 -23.26 17.26
C GLY A 251 -15.71 -23.37 17.57
N TRP A 252 -14.84 -23.06 16.61
CA TRP A 252 -13.39 -22.99 16.85
C TRP A 252 -13.02 -21.67 17.52
N LYS A 253 -12.24 -21.71 18.61
CA LYS A 253 -11.89 -20.53 19.41
C LYS A 253 -10.36 -20.40 19.57
N PRO A 254 -9.60 -20.23 18.47
CA PRO A 254 -8.16 -20.01 18.55
C PRO A 254 -7.87 -18.56 19.00
N MET A 255 -6.62 -18.30 19.41
CA MET A 255 -6.08 -16.95 19.29
C MET A 255 -6.08 -16.61 17.80
N PHE A 256 -6.97 -15.70 17.36
CA PHE A 256 -7.16 -15.43 15.94
C PHE A 256 -6.45 -14.14 15.54
N ILE A 257 -5.38 -14.28 14.75
CA ILE A 257 -4.58 -13.19 14.22
C ILE A 257 -4.95 -12.98 12.74
N LEU A 258 -5.34 -11.77 12.41
CA LEU A 258 -5.71 -11.35 11.07
C LEU A 258 -4.64 -10.41 10.51
N SER A 259 -4.23 -10.59 9.26
CA SER A 259 -3.26 -9.69 8.63
C SER A 259 -3.79 -8.25 8.54
N ALA A 260 -2.89 -7.27 8.58
CA ALA A 260 -3.20 -5.84 8.47
C ALA A 260 -4.03 -5.48 7.23
N THR A 261 -3.92 -6.27 6.17
CA THR A 261 -4.67 -6.05 4.92
C THR A 261 -6.17 -6.24 5.04
N ALA A 262 -6.66 -6.92 6.08
CA ALA A 262 -8.08 -7.30 6.23
C ALA A 262 -8.78 -6.59 7.42
N THR A 263 -8.28 -5.46 7.86
CA THR A 263 -8.79 -4.74 9.05
C THR A 263 -10.03 -3.89 8.83
N SER A 264 -10.44 -3.66 7.57
CA SER A 264 -11.61 -2.83 7.25
C SER A 264 -12.87 -3.33 7.96
N VAL A 265 -13.45 -2.48 8.79
CA VAL A 265 -14.68 -2.81 9.51
C VAL A 265 -15.83 -3.00 8.51
N SER A 266 -16.09 -2.02 7.64
CA SER A 266 -17.20 -2.07 6.69
C SER A 266 -16.97 -3.09 5.56
N GLY A 267 -15.72 -3.25 5.10
CA GLY A 267 -15.39 -4.12 3.95
C GLY A 267 -15.12 -5.58 4.31
N VAL A 268 -14.81 -5.90 5.56
CA VAL A 268 -14.43 -7.24 6.01
C VAL A 268 -15.21 -7.71 7.24
N LEU A 269 -15.20 -6.92 8.32
CA LEU A 269 -15.73 -7.39 9.60
C LEU A 269 -17.26 -7.36 9.67
N GLU A 270 -17.91 -6.33 9.14
CA GLU A 270 -19.37 -6.28 9.02
C GLU A 270 -19.93 -7.41 8.14
N PRO A 271 -19.36 -7.68 6.94
CA PRO A 271 -19.77 -8.85 6.17
C PRO A 271 -19.51 -10.19 6.86
N ALA A 272 -18.52 -10.29 7.73
CA ALA A 272 -18.28 -11.47 8.54
C ALA A 272 -19.27 -11.62 9.69
N GLY A 273 -19.76 -10.50 10.20
CA GLY A 273 -20.50 -10.35 11.45
C GLY A 273 -19.61 -9.80 12.57
N LEU A 274 -19.88 -8.57 13.03
CA LEU A 274 -19.02 -7.88 14.01
C LEU A 274 -18.83 -8.69 15.31
N GLU A 275 -19.87 -9.41 15.74
CA GLU A 275 -19.82 -10.28 16.90
C GLU A 275 -18.86 -11.47 16.69
N LYS A 276 -18.84 -12.03 15.47
CA LYS A 276 -17.94 -13.13 15.09
C LYS A 276 -16.48 -12.67 15.00
N ALA A 277 -16.28 -11.40 14.70
CA ALA A 277 -14.95 -10.77 14.59
C ALA A 277 -14.40 -10.31 15.97
N LYS A 278 -15.22 -10.29 17.03
CA LYS A 278 -14.77 -9.82 18.34
C LYS A 278 -13.63 -10.65 18.89
N GLY A 279 -12.56 -9.97 19.30
CA GLY A 279 -11.34 -10.59 19.83
C GLY A 279 -10.24 -10.84 18.78
N LEU A 280 -10.50 -10.59 17.49
CA LEU A 280 -9.47 -10.62 16.45
C LEU A 280 -8.30 -9.70 16.83
N ILE A 281 -7.10 -10.13 16.51
CA ILE A 281 -5.85 -9.41 16.77
C ILE A 281 -5.18 -9.10 15.43
N THR A 282 -4.57 -7.93 15.33
CA THR A 282 -3.76 -7.52 14.19
C THR A 282 -2.67 -6.55 14.62
N ALA A 283 -1.74 -6.20 13.72
CA ALA A 283 -0.84 -5.07 13.85
C ALA A 283 -1.16 -4.05 12.77
N TYR A 284 -1.10 -2.74 13.09
CA TYR A 284 -1.43 -1.69 12.11
C TYR A 284 -0.60 -0.43 12.33
N TYR A 285 -0.66 0.47 11.37
CA TYR A 285 0.15 1.70 11.35
C TYR A 285 -0.69 2.98 11.19
N LEU A 286 -1.99 2.85 10.89
CA LEU A 286 -2.91 3.98 10.76
C LEU A 286 -3.87 4.06 11.95
N LYS A 287 -4.37 5.26 12.25
CA LYS A 287 -5.44 5.47 13.22
C LYS A 287 -6.72 4.79 12.75
N ASP A 288 -7.36 4.00 13.61
CA ASP A 288 -8.70 3.50 13.33
C ASP A 288 -9.71 4.67 13.46
N PRO A 289 -10.47 4.99 12.39
CA PRO A 289 -11.40 6.10 12.43
C PRO A 289 -12.61 5.87 13.38
N ASN A 290 -12.83 4.65 13.84
CA ASN A 290 -13.89 4.31 14.78
C ASN A 290 -13.43 4.39 16.25
N ASP A 291 -12.13 4.54 16.51
CA ASP A 291 -11.59 4.60 17.86
C ASP A 291 -11.79 5.98 18.47
N PRO A 292 -12.60 6.11 19.54
CA PRO A 292 -12.92 7.39 20.16
C PRO A 292 -11.70 8.11 20.75
N GLN A 293 -10.57 7.44 20.96
CA GLN A 293 -9.36 8.09 21.46
C GLN A 293 -8.87 9.22 20.54
N TRP A 294 -9.22 9.18 19.24
CA TRP A 294 -8.82 10.19 18.24
C TRP A 294 -9.78 11.38 18.14
N ALA A 295 -10.87 11.42 18.92
CA ALA A 295 -11.91 12.46 18.81
C ALA A 295 -11.34 13.89 18.92
N ASP A 296 -10.30 14.09 19.73
CA ASP A 296 -9.63 15.38 19.91
C ASP A 296 -8.37 15.58 19.07
N ASP A 297 -7.94 14.56 18.33
CA ASP A 297 -6.78 14.63 17.44
C ASP A 297 -7.06 15.52 16.21
N GLN A 298 -6.16 16.49 15.95
CA GLN A 298 -6.37 17.44 14.84
C GLN A 298 -6.32 16.75 13.47
N GLY A 299 -5.41 15.79 13.27
CA GLY A 299 -5.31 15.05 12.01
C GLY A 299 -6.57 14.24 11.71
N TYR A 300 -7.20 13.67 12.74
CA TYR A 300 -8.47 13.00 12.62
C TYR A 300 -9.61 13.97 12.28
N LYS A 301 -9.68 15.12 12.94
CA LYS A 301 -10.66 16.17 12.62
C LYS A 301 -10.52 16.68 11.19
N ASP A 302 -9.30 16.90 10.72
CA ASP A 302 -9.01 17.33 9.36
C ASP A 302 -9.42 16.27 8.33
N TRP A 303 -9.15 15.00 8.63
CA TRP A 303 -9.59 13.87 7.81
C TRP A 303 -11.13 13.77 7.74
N LEU A 304 -11.84 13.92 8.87
CA LEU A 304 -13.32 13.96 8.87
C LEU A 304 -13.87 15.12 8.05
N ALA A 305 -13.27 16.30 8.15
CA ALA A 305 -13.67 17.48 7.37
C ALA A 305 -13.43 17.23 5.86
N PHE A 306 -12.31 16.60 5.51
CA PHE A 306 -12.02 16.16 4.16
C PHE A 306 -13.10 15.19 3.65
N MET A 307 -13.38 14.12 4.37
CA MET A 307 -14.39 13.12 3.98
C MET A 307 -15.75 13.79 3.76
N LYS A 308 -16.20 14.61 4.71
CA LYS A 308 -17.49 15.31 4.63
C LYS A 308 -17.59 16.21 3.39
N LYS A 309 -16.51 16.88 3.00
CA LYS A 309 -16.53 17.86 1.91
C LYS A 309 -16.27 17.25 0.53
N TYR A 310 -15.33 16.31 0.45
CA TYR A 310 -14.81 15.83 -0.83
C TYR A 310 -15.20 14.40 -1.17
N TYR A 311 -15.60 13.60 -0.15
CA TYR A 311 -16.04 12.22 -0.33
C TYR A 311 -17.23 11.88 0.60
N PRO A 312 -18.35 12.64 0.51
CA PRO A 312 -19.50 12.48 1.42
C PRO A 312 -20.21 11.13 1.33
N GLU A 313 -20.09 10.42 0.20
CA GLU A 313 -20.60 9.06 0.00
C GLU A 313 -19.70 7.97 0.61
N GLY A 314 -18.47 8.31 0.96
CA GLY A 314 -17.52 7.39 1.58
C GLY A 314 -17.79 7.19 3.07
N SER A 315 -17.66 5.96 3.55
CA SER A 315 -17.78 5.66 4.98
C SER A 315 -16.64 6.30 5.78
N THR A 316 -16.97 7.13 6.75
CA THR A 316 -16.00 7.67 7.72
C THR A 316 -15.49 6.62 8.71
N GLY A 317 -16.11 5.44 8.78
CA GLY A 317 -15.67 4.32 9.60
C GLY A 317 -14.77 3.33 8.86
N ASP A 318 -14.47 3.56 7.58
CA ASP A 318 -13.66 2.61 6.79
C ASP A 318 -12.17 2.98 6.78
N GLN A 319 -11.34 2.11 7.34
CA GLN A 319 -9.88 2.27 7.36
C GLN A 319 -9.26 2.34 5.95
N LEU A 320 -9.89 1.76 4.93
CA LEU A 320 -9.42 1.86 3.55
C LEU A 320 -9.49 3.30 3.03
N ASN A 321 -10.45 4.11 3.49
CA ASN A 321 -10.49 5.53 3.17
C ASN A 321 -9.36 6.31 3.85
N VAL A 322 -8.99 5.95 5.08
CA VAL A 322 -7.80 6.50 5.77
C VAL A 322 -6.53 6.13 5.02
N TYR A 323 -6.44 4.88 4.57
CA TYR A 323 -5.31 4.41 3.77
C TYR A 323 -5.17 5.21 2.48
N GLY A 324 -6.24 5.32 1.67
CA GLY A 324 -6.22 6.09 0.43
C GLY A 324 -5.84 7.56 0.65
N TYR A 325 -6.41 8.20 1.67
CA TYR A 325 -6.06 9.57 2.07
C TYR A 325 -4.56 9.71 2.38
N THR A 326 -3.99 8.77 3.12
CA THR A 326 -2.57 8.77 3.51
C THR A 326 -1.65 8.54 2.32
N MET A 327 -1.98 7.59 1.43
CA MET A 327 -1.17 7.31 0.23
C MET A 327 -1.21 8.49 -0.76
N ALA A 328 -2.37 9.13 -0.91
CA ALA A 328 -2.49 10.33 -1.75
C ALA A 328 -1.66 11.50 -1.21
N GLN A 329 -1.60 11.69 0.11
CA GLN A 329 -0.72 12.67 0.75
C GLN A 329 0.76 12.41 0.44
N ALA A 330 1.19 11.16 0.51
CA ALA A 330 2.56 10.78 0.19
C ALA A 330 2.91 11.05 -1.28
N LEU A 331 2.00 10.77 -2.22
CA LEU A 331 2.21 11.07 -3.63
C LEU A 331 2.31 12.58 -3.88
N VAL A 332 1.40 13.36 -3.30
CA VAL A 332 1.44 14.84 -3.40
C VAL A 332 2.75 15.39 -2.84
N GLN A 333 3.23 14.86 -1.72
CA GLN A 333 4.51 15.26 -1.17
C GLN A 333 5.68 14.91 -2.10
N THR A 334 5.65 13.73 -2.71
CA THR A 334 6.66 13.33 -3.71
C THR A 334 6.73 14.32 -4.87
N PHE A 335 5.58 14.71 -5.43
CA PHE A 335 5.54 15.70 -6.51
C PHE A 335 5.97 17.10 -6.04
N LYS A 336 5.61 17.51 -4.82
CA LYS A 336 6.08 18.79 -4.24
C LYS A 336 7.61 18.81 -4.11
N GLN A 337 8.22 17.73 -3.64
CA GLN A 337 9.68 17.60 -3.54
C GLN A 337 10.36 17.56 -4.91
N ALA A 338 9.72 16.97 -5.91
CA ALA A 338 10.23 16.96 -7.29
C ALA A 338 10.26 18.37 -7.93
N GLY A 339 9.47 19.30 -7.41
CA GLY A 339 9.44 20.69 -7.88
C GLY A 339 8.92 20.79 -9.31
N ASN A 340 9.67 21.52 -10.16
CA ASN A 340 9.32 21.68 -11.57
C ASN A 340 9.92 20.59 -12.47
N ASP A 341 10.88 19.82 -11.98
CA ASP A 341 11.42 18.66 -12.68
C ASP A 341 10.60 17.41 -12.35
N LEU A 342 9.57 17.19 -13.14
CA LEU A 342 8.71 16.00 -13.06
C LEU A 342 9.14 14.94 -14.09
N SER A 343 10.45 14.81 -14.35
CA SER A 343 10.98 13.63 -15.03
C SER A 343 10.75 12.37 -14.18
N ARG A 344 10.61 11.21 -14.82
CA ARG A 344 10.41 9.94 -14.10
C ARG A 344 11.56 9.63 -13.14
N GLU A 345 12.77 9.96 -13.55
CA GLU A 345 13.99 9.82 -12.76
C GLU A 345 13.92 10.64 -11.47
N ASN A 346 13.53 11.91 -11.56
CA ASN A 346 13.42 12.76 -10.38
C ASN A 346 12.23 12.39 -9.50
N ILE A 347 11.08 12.04 -10.08
CA ILE A 347 9.93 11.52 -9.32
C ILE A 347 10.35 10.29 -8.50
N MET A 348 11.03 9.32 -9.12
CA MET A 348 11.49 8.11 -8.43
C MET A 348 12.52 8.43 -7.35
N LYS A 349 13.46 9.35 -7.62
CA LYS A 349 14.43 9.84 -6.63
C LYS A 349 13.74 10.46 -5.42
N GLN A 350 12.70 11.26 -5.62
CA GLN A 350 11.97 11.88 -4.51
C GLN A 350 11.09 10.88 -3.76
N ALA A 351 10.50 9.90 -4.44
CA ALA A 351 9.80 8.81 -3.80
C ALA A 351 10.71 7.96 -2.89
N ALA A 352 11.99 7.82 -3.28
CA ALA A 352 13.02 7.14 -2.47
C ALA A 352 13.75 8.11 -1.50
N ASN A 353 13.17 9.26 -1.17
CA ASN A 353 13.75 10.25 -0.26
C ASN A 353 12.66 10.95 0.56
N LEU A 354 11.68 10.19 1.03
CA LEU A 354 10.65 10.69 1.93
C LEU A 354 11.12 10.59 3.39
N ASP A 355 10.82 11.61 4.20
CA ASP A 355 10.84 11.58 5.67
C ASP A 355 9.69 12.46 6.15
N ILE A 356 8.51 11.87 6.26
CA ILE A 356 7.27 12.60 6.54
C ILE A 356 6.43 11.92 7.61
N ALA A 357 5.89 12.73 8.52
CA ALA A 357 4.85 12.33 9.44
C ALA A 357 3.50 12.79 8.86
N LEU A 358 2.57 11.87 8.62
CA LEU A 358 1.25 12.18 8.11
C LEU A 358 0.19 12.10 9.22
N PRO A 359 -0.86 12.92 9.16
CA PRO A 359 -1.80 13.09 10.27
C PRO A 359 -2.51 11.83 10.73
N MET A 360 -2.78 10.89 9.81
CA MET A 360 -3.48 9.64 10.11
C MET A 360 -2.57 8.44 10.37
N LEU A 361 -1.26 8.61 10.35
CA LEU A 361 -0.33 7.62 10.91
C LEU A 361 -0.46 7.58 12.44
N LEU A 362 -0.22 6.43 13.05
CA LEU A 362 -0.13 6.32 14.50
C LEU A 362 1.01 7.20 15.04
N PRO A 363 0.87 7.78 16.23
CA PRO A 363 1.93 8.56 16.86
C PRO A 363 3.25 7.79 16.91
N GLY A 364 4.34 8.45 16.49
CA GLY A 364 5.67 7.84 16.42
C GLY A 364 5.98 7.14 15.11
N ILE A 365 5.02 6.97 14.20
CA ILE A 365 5.24 6.39 12.87
C ILE A 365 5.44 7.50 11.84
N LYS A 366 6.41 7.29 10.96
CA LYS A 366 6.69 8.13 9.80
C LYS A 366 6.74 7.27 8.52
N ILE A 367 6.57 7.93 7.38
CA ILE A 367 7.00 7.38 6.09
C ILE A 367 8.43 7.84 5.85
N LYS A 368 9.36 6.90 5.82
CA LYS A 368 10.77 7.17 5.59
C LYS A 368 11.31 6.18 4.56
N THR A 369 11.78 6.71 3.42
CA THR A 369 12.37 5.92 2.34
C THR A 369 13.81 6.35 2.09
N GLY A 370 14.60 5.49 1.49
CA GLY A 370 15.99 5.77 1.11
C GLY A 370 16.36 5.11 -0.20
N PRO A 371 17.51 5.45 -0.78
CA PRO A 371 17.98 4.82 -2.02
C PRO A 371 18.20 3.31 -1.89
N ASP A 372 18.47 2.84 -0.67
CA ASP A 372 18.73 1.45 -0.34
C ASP A 372 17.61 0.83 0.52
N ASP A 373 16.53 1.58 0.75
CA ASP A 373 15.39 1.17 1.58
C ASP A 373 14.07 1.67 0.97
N TYR A 374 13.34 0.76 0.35
CA TYR A 374 12.09 1.04 -0.35
C TYR A 374 10.83 0.76 0.49
N TYR A 375 10.99 0.38 1.77
CA TYR A 375 9.86 0.26 2.69
C TYR A 375 9.66 1.57 3.45
N GLY A 376 8.57 2.27 3.14
CA GLY A 376 8.32 3.59 3.73
C GLY A 376 7.88 3.51 5.19
N ILE A 377 7.08 2.51 5.57
CA ILE A 377 6.56 2.31 6.91
C ILE A 377 7.10 0.99 7.45
N GLN A 378 7.82 1.03 8.55
CA GLN A 378 8.47 -0.14 9.14
C GLN A 378 8.11 -0.36 10.61
N ALA A 379 7.16 0.44 11.12
CA ALA A 379 6.67 0.31 12.49
C ALA A 379 5.16 0.10 12.51
N GLN A 380 4.71 -0.72 13.43
CA GLN A 380 3.30 -1.06 13.63
C GLN A 380 2.99 -1.19 15.13
N ARG A 381 1.73 -1.12 15.48
CA ARG A 381 1.26 -1.38 16.84
C ARG A 381 0.14 -2.42 16.83
N MET A 382 0.14 -3.28 17.83
CA MET A 382 -0.91 -4.30 17.97
C MET A 382 -2.26 -3.68 18.26
N MET A 383 -3.31 -4.27 17.69
CA MET A 383 -4.71 -3.89 17.92
C MET A 383 -5.56 -5.13 18.17
N ARG A 384 -6.66 -4.95 18.92
CA ARG A 384 -7.69 -5.97 19.15
C ARG A 384 -9.06 -5.40 18.83
N PHE A 385 -9.84 -6.14 18.07
CA PHE A 385 -11.22 -5.73 17.77
C PHE A 385 -12.16 -6.02 18.93
N ASN A 386 -12.82 -4.99 19.45
CA ASN A 386 -13.72 -5.11 20.62
C ASN A 386 -15.19 -5.41 20.24
N GLY A 387 -15.49 -5.51 18.94
CA GLY A 387 -16.84 -5.66 18.38
C GLY A 387 -17.39 -4.37 17.75
N LYS A 388 -16.65 -3.24 17.86
CA LYS A 388 -17.01 -1.94 17.27
C LYS A 388 -15.81 -1.25 16.63
N THR A 389 -14.68 -1.27 17.29
CA THR A 389 -13.47 -0.57 16.90
C THR A 389 -12.23 -1.41 17.21
N TRP A 390 -11.13 -1.09 16.57
CA TRP A 390 -9.82 -1.63 16.88
C TRP A 390 -9.15 -0.84 18.00
N GLU A 391 -8.94 -1.47 19.13
CA GLU A 391 -8.26 -0.89 20.29
C GLU A 391 -6.76 -1.20 20.26
N LEU A 392 -5.94 -0.16 20.35
CA LEU A 392 -4.49 -0.29 20.42
C LEU A 392 -4.06 -0.90 21.74
N PHE A 393 -3.06 -1.77 21.71
CA PHE A 393 -2.39 -2.28 22.91
C PHE A 393 -0.91 -2.53 22.65
N GLY A 394 -0.14 -2.70 23.74
CA GLY A 394 1.32 -2.89 23.65
C GLY A 394 2.05 -1.63 23.13
N ASP A 395 3.34 -1.79 22.92
CA ASP A 395 4.23 -0.75 22.43
C ASP A 395 4.29 -0.74 20.90
N LEU A 396 4.87 0.31 20.34
CA LEU A 396 5.23 0.37 18.93
C LEU A 396 6.34 -0.66 18.66
N MET A 397 6.18 -1.45 17.62
CA MET A 397 7.10 -2.52 17.22
C MET A 397 7.62 -2.24 15.80
N GLY A 398 8.85 -2.67 15.52
CA GLY A 398 9.53 -2.41 14.25
C GLY A 398 10.50 -1.23 14.33
N HIS A 399 10.87 -0.67 13.18
CA HIS A 399 11.85 0.42 13.04
C HIS A 399 11.20 1.66 12.42
N ASN A 400 11.74 2.85 12.77
CA ASN A 400 11.33 4.14 12.17
C ASN A 400 12.47 4.76 11.37
#